data_e8b68e8a198a51207f09e4abfea417aa
#
_entry.id   e8b68e8a198a51207f09e4abfea417aa
#
_cell.length_a   1.000
_cell.length_b   1.000
_cell.length_c   1.000
_cell.angle_alpha   90.00
_cell.angle_beta   90.00
_cell.angle_gamma   90.00
#
_symmetry.space_group_name_H-M   'P 1'
#
loop_
_entity.id
_entity.type
_entity.pdbx_description
1 polymer ?
#
loop_
_entity_poly.entity_id
_entity_poly.type
_entity_poly.pdbx_seq_one_letter_code
_entity_poly.pdbx_strand_id
1 'polypeptide(L)'
;MFENLTEKLQRTFKNLRGQGKLTEEHLDAALAEIREALLEGDVNVGVADELLANIRQKSIGSEVMLQLSPDQQVVKTVRDELTAMLGKHAKPLFASKPPSVWMIVGLQGSGKTTTTGKLSKWLTKQGHRPLVVSTDVYRPAAREQLAQVAKAVGTPIWPGKGTDKPLEIVRGAIKEAKLSASDVVLVDTAGRLHIDDDLMNELSTLKKELQPSEILFIADSMIGQDAVKSAGEFHKRLGLTGVILTKLDGDARGGAALSIGKVTGAPVKFVGLGEKYDALEGFYPERIVSRVLGMGDLMSLIERAEQAVDKKAAIELERKLRKEDFTLEDFRDQLKQIRKMGPLEQLVDMLPKVGPLANLPKDAKVDEGQLKQVEAIINSMTNQERRDHNVIDGKRRKRIAKGSGTTVQDVNQVLKQYMQMRTMMKQYGAMAARAKMKGLGKLAGLG
;
A
#
# COMPACT_ATOMS: atom_id res chain seq x y z
N MET A 1 -2.71 8.92 4.82
CA MET A 1 -2.71 7.76 5.76
C MET A 1 -1.89 8.14 6.99
N PHE A 2 -2.46 8.06 8.18
CA PHE A 2 -1.80 8.34 9.47
C PHE A 2 -1.20 9.76 9.65
N GLU A 3 -1.55 10.76 8.84
CA GLU A 3 -0.86 12.07 8.82
C GLU A 3 -0.90 12.75 10.19
N ASN A 4 -2.08 12.82 10.80
CA ASN A 4 -2.28 13.45 12.11
C ASN A 4 -1.47 12.76 13.21
N LEU A 5 -1.53 11.41 13.25
CA LEU A 5 -0.76 10.60 14.19
C LEU A 5 0.75 10.76 13.95
N THR A 6 1.17 10.73 12.68
CA THR A 6 2.57 10.90 12.28
C THR A 6 3.11 12.27 12.68
N GLU A 7 2.37 13.35 12.40
CA GLU A 7 2.81 14.72 12.76
C GLU A 7 2.98 14.89 14.27
N LYS A 8 2.05 14.35 15.06
CA LYS A 8 2.14 14.41 16.53
C LYS A 8 3.31 13.61 17.07
N LEU A 9 3.47 12.36 16.62
CA LEU A 9 4.60 11.53 17.03
C LEU A 9 5.94 12.16 16.66
N GLN A 10 6.06 12.71 15.45
CA GLN A 10 7.28 13.41 15.04
C GLN A 10 7.56 14.66 15.89
N ARG A 11 6.51 15.41 16.27
CA ARG A 11 6.64 16.56 17.17
C ARG A 11 7.17 16.13 18.54
N THR A 12 6.58 15.09 19.14
CA THR A 12 7.04 14.53 20.43
C THR A 12 8.49 14.07 20.35
N PHE A 13 8.89 13.35 19.29
CA PHE A 13 10.28 12.93 19.11
C PHE A 13 11.24 14.09 18.86
N LYS A 14 10.79 15.17 18.22
CA LYS A 14 11.58 16.38 18.06
C LYS A 14 11.81 17.10 19.40
N ASN A 15 10.82 17.11 20.29
CA ASN A 15 10.92 17.70 21.62
C ASN A 15 11.93 16.93 22.50
N LEU A 16 12.08 15.62 22.30
CA LEU A 16 13.08 14.80 22.98
C LEU A 16 14.51 15.03 22.47
N ARG A 17 14.68 15.51 21.22
CA ARG A 17 15.98 15.84 20.65
C ARG A 17 16.56 17.08 21.34
N GLY A 18 17.81 16.97 21.77
CA GLY A 18 18.53 18.08 22.40
C GLY A 18 18.54 18.04 23.92
N GLN A 19 17.88 17.07 24.54
CA GLN A 19 18.00 16.82 25.98
C GLN A 19 19.16 15.83 26.19
N GLY A 20 20.25 16.31 26.75
CA GLY A 20 21.52 15.56 26.89
C GLY A 20 21.39 14.29 27.77
N LYS A 21 20.41 14.21 28.67
CA LYS A 21 20.02 13.02 29.44
C LYS A 21 18.51 12.91 29.48
N LEU A 22 17.98 11.72 29.16
CA LEU A 22 16.58 11.40 29.32
C LEU A 22 16.32 11.12 30.80
N THR A 23 15.55 11.99 31.46
CA THR A 23 15.04 11.73 32.81
C THR A 23 13.72 10.98 32.75
N GLU A 24 13.30 10.33 33.85
CA GLU A 24 11.99 9.69 33.92
C GLU A 24 10.84 10.67 33.66
N GLU A 25 10.96 11.92 34.14
CA GLU A 25 9.98 12.97 33.88
C GLU A 25 9.85 13.31 32.38
N HIS A 26 10.98 13.38 31.66
CA HIS A 26 10.97 13.61 30.22
C HIS A 26 10.33 12.44 29.46
N LEU A 27 10.60 11.21 29.90
CA LEU A 27 10.00 10.01 29.31
C LEU A 27 8.50 10.00 29.56
N ASP A 28 8.06 10.23 30.80
CA ASP A 28 6.63 10.22 31.17
C ASP A 28 5.86 11.33 30.44
N ALA A 29 6.44 12.53 30.27
CA ALA A 29 5.85 13.60 29.46
C ALA A 29 5.70 13.19 27.98
N ALA A 30 6.74 12.58 27.40
CA ALA A 30 6.68 12.09 26.01
C ALA A 30 5.66 10.96 25.85
N LEU A 31 5.55 10.03 26.80
CA LEU A 31 4.56 8.95 26.78
C LEU A 31 3.14 9.49 26.89
N ALA A 32 2.90 10.56 27.67
CA ALA A 32 1.61 11.23 27.72
C ALA A 32 1.22 11.86 26.36
N GLU A 33 2.17 12.56 25.69
CA GLU A 33 1.92 13.10 24.36
C GLU A 33 1.66 11.97 23.31
N ILE A 34 2.41 10.87 23.38
CA ILE A 34 2.20 9.69 22.51
C ILE A 34 0.81 9.08 22.76
N ARG A 35 0.40 8.98 24.04
CA ARG A 35 -0.93 8.49 24.41
C ARG A 35 -2.03 9.32 23.79
N GLU A 36 -1.94 10.63 23.92
CA GLU A 36 -2.92 11.55 23.32
C GLU A 36 -2.96 11.39 21.79
N ALA A 37 -1.81 11.32 21.13
CA ALA A 37 -1.73 11.10 19.69
C ALA A 37 -2.35 9.77 19.24
N LEU A 38 -2.14 8.68 19.99
CA LEU A 38 -2.75 7.38 19.71
C LEU A 38 -4.28 7.40 19.89
N LEU A 39 -4.79 8.02 20.96
CA LEU A 39 -6.23 8.14 21.21
C LEU A 39 -6.93 9.00 20.16
N GLU A 40 -6.33 10.13 19.77
CA GLU A 40 -6.85 10.96 18.67
C GLU A 40 -6.80 10.24 17.33
N GLY A 41 -5.79 9.37 17.16
CA GLY A 41 -5.68 8.44 16.04
C GLY A 41 -6.70 7.30 16.09
N ASP A 42 -7.60 7.29 17.08
CA ASP A 42 -8.64 6.28 17.28
C ASP A 42 -8.07 4.86 17.57
N VAL A 43 -6.93 4.79 18.27
CA VAL A 43 -6.41 3.53 18.82
C VAL A 43 -7.23 3.13 20.03
N ASN A 44 -7.50 1.83 20.19
CA ASN A 44 -8.20 1.31 21.37
C ASN A 44 -7.45 1.66 22.65
N VAL A 45 -8.17 2.17 23.68
CA VAL A 45 -7.58 2.66 24.93
C VAL A 45 -6.72 1.59 25.60
N GLY A 46 -7.26 0.37 25.76
CA GLY A 46 -6.51 -0.72 26.40
C GLY A 46 -5.24 -1.11 25.63
N VAL A 47 -5.30 -1.06 24.29
CA VAL A 47 -4.14 -1.32 23.42
C VAL A 47 -3.10 -0.21 23.55
N ALA A 48 -3.53 1.05 23.61
CA ALA A 48 -2.64 2.20 23.79
C ALA A 48 -1.95 2.13 25.17
N ASP A 49 -2.69 1.88 26.23
CA ASP A 49 -2.16 1.82 27.59
C ASP A 49 -1.16 0.65 27.77
N GLU A 50 -1.45 -0.53 27.20
CA GLU A 50 -0.51 -1.67 27.18
C GLU A 50 0.78 -1.33 26.43
N LEU A 51 0.66 -0.71 25.25
CA LEU A 51 1.80 -0.27 24.45
C LEU A 51 2.70 0.68 25.24
N LEU A 52 2.12 1.69 25.89
CA LEU A 52 2.87 2.68 26.64
C LEU A 52 3.54 2.09 27.88
N ALA A 53 2.87 1.16 28.58
CA ALA A 53 3.47 0.44 29.68
C ALA A 53 4.71 -0.37 29.24
N ASN A 54 4.62 -1.06 28.11
CA ASN A 54 5.75 -1.79 27.54
C ASN A 54 6.90 -0.86 27.13
N ILE A 55 6.58 0.28 26.50
CA ILE A 55 7.60 1.28 26.11
C ILE A 55 8.29 1.82 27.35
N ARG A 56 7.53 2.19 28.39
CA ARG A 56 8.07 2.70 29.66
C ARG A 56 9.02 1.70 30.31
N GLN A 57 8.57 0.45 30.46
CA GLN A 57 9.37 -0.61 31.06
C GLN A 57 10.70 -0.84 30.34
N LYS A 58 10.66 -0.89 28.99
CA LYS A 58 11.86 -1.12 28.18
C LYS A 58 12.78 0.10 28.10
N SER A 59 12.25 1.31 28.19
CA SER A 59 13.04 2.54 28.16
C SER A 59 13.79 2.78 29.49
N ILE A 60 13.21 2.39 30.63
CA ILE A 60 13.85 2.53 31.95
C ILE A 60 14.89 1.42 32.18
N GLY A 61 14.66 0.21 31.68
CA GLY A 61 15.54 -0.96 31.90
C GLY A 61 16.68 -1.11 30.90
N SER A 62 16.73 -0.30 29.82
CA SER A 62 17.78 -0.43 28.84
C SER A 62 19.07 0.25 29.30
N GLU A 63 20.15 -0.52 29.50
CA GLU A 63 21.50 0.04 29.50
C GLU A 63 21.68 0.90 28.24
N VAL A 64 22.12 2.14 28.43
CA VAL A 64 22.34 3.09 27.33
C VAL A 64 23.24 2.40 26.28
N MET A 65 22.65 2.02 25.14
CA MET A 65 23.46 1.52 24.04
C MET A 65 24.44 2.63 23.64
N LEU A 66 25.72 2.40 23.85
CA LEU A 66 26.83 3.35 23.65
C LEU A 66 26.87 4.05 22.27
N GLN A 67 25.98 3.62 21.34
CA GLN A 67 25.94 4.10 19.96
C GLN A 67 24.68 4.92 19.59
N LEU A 68 23.67 5.01 20.47
CA LEU A 68 22.42 5.73 20.19
C LEU A 68 22.22 6.86 21.20
N SER A 69 21.75 8.01 20.71
CA SER A 69 21.30 9.08 21.59
C SER A 69 20.00 8.66 22.32
N PRO A 70 19.70 9.25 23.49
CA PRO A 70 18.51 8.90 24.26
C PRO A 70 17.20 9.02 23.48
N ASP A 71 17.06 10.05 22.64
CA ASP A 71 15.92 10.23 21.74
C ASP A 71 15.82 9.11 20.70
N GLN A 72 16.93 8.67 20.14
CA GLN A 72 16.97 7.54 19.20
C GLN A 72 16.58 6.22 19.84
N GLN A 73 16.93 6.02 21.12
CA GLN A 73 16.50 4.84 21.88
C GLN A 73 14.99 4.80 22.07
N VAL A 74 14.38 5.93 22.47
CA VAL A 74 12.91 6.00 22.63
C VAL A 74 12.21 5.71 21.30
N VAL A 75 12.63 6.36 20.21
CA VAL A 75 12.07 6.12 18.87
C VAL A 75 12.20 4.66 18.45
N LYS A 76 13.36 4.04 18.72
CA LYS A 76 13.57 2.60 18.44
C LYS A 76 12.63 1.74 19.27
N THR A 77 12.48 2.01 20.58
CA THR A 77 11.59 1.26 21.46
C THR A 77 10.14 1.38 21.00
N VAL A 78 9.69 2.60 20.68
CA VAL A 78 8.32 2.84 20.15
C VAL A 78 8.11 2.06 18.85
N ARG A 79 9.07 2.10 17.93
CA ARG A 79 9.01 1.35 16.66
C ARG A 79 8.89 -0.17 16.92
N ASP A 80 9.74 -0.69 17.77
CA ASP A 80 9.85 -2.13 18.03
C ASP A 80 8.56 -2.62 18.74
N GLU A 81 8.00 -1.83 19.68
CA GLU A 81 6.74 -2.15 20.35
C GLU A 81 5.52 -2.05 19.43
N LEU A 82 5.44 -1.02 18.60
CA LEU A 82 4.39 -0.91 17.58
C LEU A 82 4.44 -2.08 16.60
N THR A 83 5.64 -2.48 16.18
CA THR A 83 5.82 -3.62 15.27
C THR A 83 5.39 -4.93 15.94
N ALA A 84 5.77 -5.14 17.20
CA ALA A 84 5.37 -6.31 17.98
C ALA A 84 3.86 -6.37 18.19
N MET A 85 3.21 -5.22 18.42
CA MET A 85 1.76 -5.11 18.59
C MET A 85 1.00 -5.45 17.30
N LEU A 86 1.49 -5.04 16.15
CA LEU A 86 0.90 -5.38 14.84
C LEU A 86 1.11 -6.85 14.46
N GLY A 87 2.01 -7.54 15.15
CA GLY A 87 2.32 -8.94 14.92
C GLY A 87 3.29 -9.17 13.77
N LYS A 88 3.20 -10.35 13.15
CA LYS A 88 4.05 -10.74 12.03
C LYS A 88 3.27 -10.73 10.73
N HIS A 89 3.99 -10.54 9.61
CA HIS A 89 3.39 -10.77 8.29
C HIS A 89 2.83 -12.18 8.20
N ALA A 90 1.52 -12.28 7.94
CA ALA A 90 0.82 -13.57 7.84
C ALA A 90 0.47 -13.85 6.38
N LYS A 91 0.96 -14.99 5.88
CA LYS A 91 0.61 -15.46 4.54
C LYS A 91 -0.82 -16.00 4.51
N PRO A 92 -1.50 -15.92 3.35
CA PRO A 92 -2.78 -16.60 3.14
C PRO A 92 -2.65 -18.12 3.28
N LEU A 93 -3.72 -18.75 3.77
CA LEU A 93 -3.79 -20.20 3.96
C LEU A 93 -4.48 -20.87 2.77
N PHE A 94 -3.89 -21.92 2.26
CA PHE A 94 -4.45 -22.75 1.20
C PHE A 94 -4.75 -24.15 1.71
N ALA A 95 -5.79 -24.76 1.18
CA ALA A 95 -6.10 -26.16 1.46
C ALA A 95 -5.04 -27.08 0.84
N SER A 96 -4.77 -28.22 1.48
CA SER A 96 -3.86 -29.22 0.94
C SER A 96 -4.33 -29.84 -0.37
N LYS A 97 -5.67 -29.83 -0.61
CA LYS A 97 -6.30 -30.29 -1.86
C LYS A 97 -7.14 -29.16 -2.44
N PRO A 98 -6.93 -28.75 -3.69
CA PRO A 98 -7.76 -27.72 -4.33
C PRO A 98 -9.19 -28.22 -4.61
N PRO A 99 -10.15 -27.31 -4.69
CA PRO A 99 -10.00 -25.87 -4.52
C PRO A 99 -9.95 -25.46 -3.03
N SER A 100 -9.15 -24.44 -2.73
CA SER A 100 -9.20 -23.73 -1.44
C SER A 100 -10.46 -22.86 -1.40
N VAL A 101 -11.22 -22.89 -0.31
CA VAL A 101 -12.39 -22.02 -0.14
C VAL A 101 -12.03 -20.87 0.81
N TRP A 102 -12.20 -19.64 0.36
CA TRP A 102 -11.99 -18.42 1.13
C TRP A 102 -13.31 -17.68 1.32
N MET A 103 -13.76 -17.55 2.55
CA MET A 103 -14.96 -16.78 2.89
C MET A 103 -14.60 -15.33 3.18
N ILE A 104 -15.27 -14.41 2.48
CA ILE A 104 -15.10 -12.97 2.66
C ILE A 104 -16.29 -12.46 3.46
N VAL A 105 -16.05 -12.07 4.71
CA VAL A 105 -17.08 -11.68 5.67
C VAL A 105 -16.90 -10.24 6.16
N GLY A 106 -17.96 -9.63 6.69
CA GLY A 106 -17.91 -8.26 7.22
C GLY A 106 -19.23 -7.51 7.04
N LEU A 107 -19.29 -6.29 7.58
CA LEU A 107 -20.48 -5.45 7.55
C LEU A 107 -20.81 -4.95 6.13
N GLN A 108 -22.02 -4.47 5.93
CA GLN A 108 -22.42 -3.80 4.68
C GLN A 108 -21.57 -2.54 4.45
N GLY A 109 -21.17 -2.31 3.21
CA GLY A 109 -20.36 -1.13 2.86
C GLY A 109 -18.86 -1.24 3.20
N SER A 110 -18.41 -2.31 3.87
CA SER A 110 -16.99 -2.50 4.20
C SER A 110 -16.08 -2.75 2.99
N GLY A 111 -16.66 -2.99 1.81
CA GLY A 111 -15.89 -3.23 0.57
C GLY A 111 -15.68 -4.71 0.24
N LYS A 112 -16.48 -5.64 0.75
CA LYS A 112 -16.35 -7.10 0.49
C LYS A 112 -16.26 -7.43 -1.00
N THR A 113 -17.26 -7.04 -1.77
CA THR A 113 -17.34 -7.35 -3.22
C THR A 113 -16.16 -6.78 -3.99
N THR A 114 -15.79 -5.52 -3.73
CA THR A 114 -14.59 -4.90 -4.34
C THR A 114 -13.32 -5.61 -3.94
N THR A 115 -13.20 -6.00 -2.66
CA THR A 115 -12.04 -6.73 -2.13
C THR A 115 -11.96 -8.13 -2.70
N THR A 116 -13.09 -8.80 -2.94
CA THR A 116 -13.13 -10.09 -3.66
C THR A 116 -12.51 -9.97 -5.04
N GLY A 117 -12.83 -8.89 -5.78
CA GLY A 117 -12.18 -8.60 -7.07
C GLY A 117 -10.68 -8.32 -6.95
N LYS A 118 -10.26 -7.55 -5.95
CA LYS A 118 -8.84 -7.27 -5.69
C LYS A 118 -8.07 -8.54 -5.33
N LEU A 119 -8.63 -9.38 -4.45
CA LEU A 119 -8.04 -10.67 -4.08
C LEU A 119 -7.93 -11.61 -5.27
N SER A 120 -8.95 -11.68 -6.12
CA SER A 120 -8.91 -12.53 -7.30
C SER A 120 -7.79 -12.09 -8.27
N LYS A 121 -7.64 -10.78 -8.48
CA LYS A 121 -6.56 -10.23 -9.29
C LYS A 121 -5.18 -10.47 -8.66
N TRP A 122 -5.06 -10.33 -7.34
CA TRP A 122 -3.84 -10.63 -6.59
C TRP A 122 -3.48 -12.11 -6.73
N LEU A 123 -4.43 -13.03 -6.53
CA LEU A 123 -4.25 -14.46 -6.69
C LEU A 123 -3.79 -14.84 -8.10
N THR A 124 -4.40 -14.25 -9.13
CA THR A 124 -4.00 -14.47 -10.53
C THR A 124 -2.56 -14.04 -10.78
N LYS A 125 -2.12 -12.91 -10.21
CA LYS A 125 -0.71 -12.48 -10.26
C LYS A 125 0.25 -13.45 -9.58
N GLN A 126 -0.22 -14.18 -8.56
CA GLN A 126 0.56 -15.22 -7.87
C GLN A 126 0.53 -16.58 -8.59
N GLY A 127 -0.15 -16.68 -9.73
CA GLY A 127 -0.24 -17.91 -10.53
C GLY A 127 -1.41 -18.82 -10.16
N HIS A 128 -2.32 -18.36 -9.29
CA HIS A 128 -3.56 -19.07 -8.95
C HIS A 128 -4.66 -18.83 -9.97
N ARG A 129 -5.65 -19.72 -9.98
CA ARG A 129 -6.85 -19.66 -10.84
C ARG A 129 -8.10 -19.52 -9.98
N PRO A 130 -8.44 -18.29 -9.54
CA PRO A 130 -9.60 -18.06 -8.70
C PRO A 130 -10.92 -18.17 -9.48
N LEU A 131 -11.97 -18.66 -8.80
CA LEU A 131 -13.37 -18.57 -9.17
C LEU A 131 -14.08 -17.74 -8.10
N VAL A 132 -14.90 -16.76 -8.50
CA VAL A 132 -15.66 -15.96 -7.54
C VAL A 132 -17.13 -16.38 -7.53
N VAL A 133 -17.78 -16.27 -6.36
CA VAL A 133 -19.20 -16.56 -6.18
C VAL A 133 -19.80 -15.65 -5.13
N SER A 134 -21.03 -15.15 -5.34
CA SER A 134 -21.77 -14.38 -4.33
C SER A 134 -22.84 -15.24 -3.68
N THR A 135 -22.90 -15.19 -2.36
CA THR A 135 -23.99 -15.76 -1.55
C THR A 135 -24.97 -14.70 -1.03
N ASP A 136 -24.82 -13.45 -1.45
CA ASP A 136 -25.73 -12.37 -1.08
C ASP A 136 -27.02 -12.48 -1.91
N VAL A 137 -27.94 -13.30 -1.40
CA VAL A 137 -29.26 -13.56 -2.02
C VAL A 137 -30.30 -12.51 -1.63
N TYR A 138 -29.98 -11.66 -0.64
CA TYR A 138 -30.90 -10.68 -0.08
C TYR A 138 -30.92 -9.37 -0.86
N ARG A 139 -29.84 -9.05 -1.57
CA ARG A 139 -29.73 -7.85 -2.39
C ARG A 139 -29.76 -8.20 -3.88
N PRO A 140 -30.80 -7.83 -4.63
CA PRO A 140 -30.95 -8.21 -6.03
C PRO A 140 -29.73 -7.86 -6.90
N ALA A 141 -29.12 -6.69 -6.68
CA ALA A 141 -27.96 -6.22 -7.45
C ALA A 141 -26.61 -6.80 -6.99
N ALA A 142 -26.53 -7.55 -5.89
CA ALA A 142 -25.23 -7.99 -5.34
C ALA A 142 -24.51 -8.98 -6.26
N ARG A 143 -25.25 -9.93 -6.84
CA ARG A 143 -24.70 -10.90 -7.79
C ARG A 143 -24.25 -10.22 -9.09
N GLU A 144 -25.02 -9.25 -9.58
CA GLU A 144 -24.68 -8.47 -10.77
C GLU A 144 -23.46 -7.60 -10.50
N GLN A 145 -23.38 -6.99 -9.32
CA GLN A 145 -22.21 -6.20 -8.90
C GLN A 145 -20.93 -7.06 -8.91
N LEU A 146 -20.98 -8.26 -8.32
CA LEU A 146 -19.83 -9.17 -8.36
C LEU A 146 -19.49 -9.60 -9.80
N ALA A 147 -20.50 -9.81 -10.66
CA ALA A 147 -20.29 -10.16 -12.07
C ALA A 147 -19.56 -9.03 -12.83
N GLN A 148 -19.92 -7.77 -12.59
CA GLN A 148 -19.23 -6.62 -13.17
C GLN A 148 -17.78 -6.53 -12.68
N VAL A 149 -17.55 -6.73 -11.38
CA VAL A 149 -16.21 -6.77 -10.79
C VAL A 149 -15.37 -7.90 -11.39
N ALA A 150 -15.92 -9.10 -11.45
CA ALA A 150 -15.26 -10.28 -12.02
C ALA A 150 -14.86 -10.05 -13.49
N LYS A 151 -15.76 -9.49 -14.29
CA LYS A 151 -15.51 -9.10 -15.69
C LYS A 151 -14.38 -8.08 -15.78
N ALA A 152 -14.38 -7.05 -14.92
CA ALA A 152 -13.36 -6.00 -14.91
C ALA A 152 -11.95 -6.51 -14.58
N VAL A 153 -11.84 -7.56 -13.76
CA VAL A 153 -10.56 -8.17 -13.39
C VAL A 153 -10.20 -9.42 -14.19
N GLY A 154 -11.10 -9.87 -15.09
CA GLY A 154 -10.87 -11.06 -15.93
C GLY A 154 -10.96 -12.39 -15.18
N THR A 155 -11.75 -12.46 -14.08
CA THR A 155 -11.88 -13.65 -13.25
C THR A 155 -13.20 -14.38 -13.56
N PRO A 156 -13.20 -15.73 -13.68
CA PRO A 156 -14.44 -16.52 -13.80
C PRO A 156 -15.37 -16.32 -12.60
N ILE A 157 -16.68 -16.29 -12.86
CA ILE A 157 -17.71 -16.19 -11.83
C ILE A 157 -18.69 -17.36 -11.95
N TRP A 158 -19.09 -17.92 -10.80
CA TRP A 158 -20.20 -18.84 -10.72
C TRP A 158 -21.50 -18.07 -10.48
N PRO A 159 -22.48 -18.12 -11.39
CA PRO A 159 -23.70 -17.30 -11.30
C PRO A 159 -24.75 -17.78 -10.30
N GLY A 160 -24.56 -18.94 -9.64
CA GLY A 160 -25.49 -19.47 -8.66
C GLY A 160 -26.82 -19.95 -9.30
N LYS A 161 -26.75 -20.62 -10.44
CA LYS A 161 -27.95 -21.03 -11.21
C LYS A 161 -28.95 -21.87 -10.39
N GLY A 162 -30.21 -21.45 -10.43
CA GLY A 162 -31.34 -22.28 -10.01
C GLY A 162 -31.62 -22.35 -8.50
N THR A 163 -30.90 -21.61 -7.67
CA THR A 163 -31.13 -21.60 -6.22
C THR A 163 -30.77 -20.25 -5.58
N ASP A 164 -31.54 -19.92 -4.55
CA ASP A 164 -31.27 -18.78 -3.65
C ASP A 164 -30.79 -19.23 -2.27
N LYS A 165 -30.38 -20.48 -2.13
CA LYS A 165 -29.82 -21.00 -0.89
C LYS A 165 -28.28 -20.82 -0.90
N PRO A 166 -27.70 -20.00 -0.01
CA PRO A 166 -26.25 -19.71 0.02
C PRO A 166 -25.37 -20.95 -0.04
N LEU A 167 -25.72 -22.00 0.73
CA LEU A 167 -24.95 -23.23 0.77
C LEU A 167 -24.97 -24.01 -0.57
N GLU A 168 -26.09 -24.08 -1.24
CA GLU A 168 -26.21 -24.75 -2.53
C GLU A 168 -25.44 -23.99 -3.62
N ILE A 169 -25.44 -22.65 -3.55
CA ILE A 169 -24.69 -21.81 -4.46
C ILE A 169 -23.18 -22.11 -4.34
N VAL A 170 -22.64 -22.18 -3.12
CA VAL A 170 -21.20 -22.44 -2.94
C VAL A 170 -20.85 -23.88 -3.28
N ARG A 171 -21.71 -24.86 -2.96
CA ARG A 171 -21.49 -26.26 -3.39
C ARG A 171 -21.40 -26.36 -4.92
N GLY A 172 -22.28 -25.63 -5.64
CA GLY A 172 -22.23 -25.51 -7.10
C GLY A 172 -20.91 -24.88 -7.59
N ALA A 173 -20.47 -23.79 -6.95
CA ALA A 173 -19.22 -23.14 -7.27
C ALA A 173 -18.01 -24.05 -7.06
N ILE A 174 -17.96 -24.83 -5.97
CA ILE A 174 -16.89 -25.79 -5.70
C ILE A 174 -16.86 -26.89 -6.76
N LYS A 175 -18.05 -27.40 -7.19
CA LYS A 175 -18.12 -28.37 -8.26
C LYS A 175 -17.61 -27.79 -9.58
N GLU A 176 -18.03 -26.59 -9.93
CA GLU A 176 -17.53 -25.86 -11.11
C GLU A 176 -16.01 -25.62 -11.05
N ALA A 177 -15.49 -25.20 -9.89
CA ALA A 177 -14.06 -24.98 -9.71
C ALA A 177 -13.23 -26.24 -10.00
N LYS A 178 -13.72 -27.43 -9.58
CA LYS A 178 -13.09 -28.71 -9.90
C LYS A 178 -13.10 -29.02 -11.39
N LEU A 179 -14.19 -28.67 -12.09
CA LEU A 179 -14.33 -28.91 -13.54
C LEU A 179 -13.47 -27.93 -14.36
N SER A 180 -13.42 -26.67 -13.96
CA SER A 180 -12.64 -25.62 -14.62
C SER A 180 -11.18 -25.57 -14.19
N ALA A 181 -10.75 -26.51 -13.32
CA ALA A 181 -9.43 -26.53 -12.73
C ALA A 181 -9.05 -25.22 -12.01
N SER A 182 -10.04 -24.51 -11.43
CA SER A 182 -9.81 -23.40 -10.52
C SER A 182 -9.35 -23.93 -9.17
N ASP A 183 -8.31 -23.30 -8.60
CA ASP A 183 -7.68 -23.78 -7.36
C ASP A 183 -8.09 -23.00 -6.11
N VAL A 184 -8.76 -21.86 -6.28
CA VAL A 184 -9.32 -21.05 -5.19
C VAL A 184 -10.76 -20.65 -5.51
N VAL A 185 -11.66 -20.78 -4.55
CA VAL A 185 -13.04 -20.25 -4.61
C VAL A 185 -13.18 -19.12 -3.60
N LEU A 186 -13.41 -17.91 -4.10
CA LEU A 186 -13.68 -16.73 -3.28
C LEU A 186 -15.18 -16.57 -3.10
N VAL A 187 -15.65 -16.68 -1.87
CA VAL A 187 -17.07 -16.60 -1.50
C VAL A 187 -17.36 -15.20 -0.94
N ASP A 188 -17.98 -14.34 -1.75
CA ASP A 188 -18.48 -13.03 -1.32
C ASP A 188 -19.79 -13.21 -0.57
N THR A 189 -19.76 -13.06 0.76
CA THR A 189 -20.93 -13.29 1.60
C THR A 189 -21.80 -12.05 1.75
N ALA A 190 -23.06 -12.25 2.12
CA ALA A 190 -23.96 -11.16 2.47
C ALA A 190 -23.35 -10.30 3.59
N GLY A 191 -23.70 -9.03 3.61
CA GLY A 191 -23.38 -8.11 4.70
C GLY A 191 -24.64 -7.40 5.13
N ARG A 192 -24.79 -7.22 6.45
CA ARG A 192 -25.85 -6.40 7.05
C ARG A 192 -25.25 -5.18 7.72
N LEU A 193 -26.08 -4.18 8.00
CA LEU A 193 -25.66 -2.95 8.65
C LEU A 193 -25.18 -3.20 10.10
N HIS A 194 -25.78 -4.17 10.74
CA HIS A 194 -25.47 -4.59 12.11
C HIS A 194 -25.26 -6.09 12.16
N ILE A 195 -24.54 -6.54 13.18
CA ILE A 195 -24.38 -7.96 13.49
C ILE A 195 -25.68 -8.43 14.10
N ASP A 196 -26.35 -9.37 13.44
CA ASP A 196 -27.53 -10.05 13.94
C ASP A 196 -27.32 -11.58 13.93
N ASP A 197 -28.16 -12.27 14.69
CA ASP A 197 -28.05 -13.72 14.85
C ASP A 197 -28.32 -14.49 13.56
N ASP A 198 -29.19 -14.00 12.69
CA ASP A 198 -29.53 -14.67 11.44
C ASP A 198 -28.30 -14.70 10.52
N LEU A 199 -27.62 -13.55 10.33
CA LEU A 199 -26.39 -13.47 9.56
C LEU A 199 -25.31 -14.40 10.14
N MET A 200 -25.13 -14.36 11.45
CA MET A 200 -24.09 -15.14 12.10
C MET A 200 -24.36 -16.65 12.04
N ASN A 201 -25.62 -17.04 12.12
CA ASN A 201 -26.05 -18.45 11.97
C ASN A 201 -25.84 -18.93 10.52
N GLU A 202 -26.19 -18.12 9.52
CA GLU A 202 -25.91 -18.41 8.11
C GLU A 202 -24.41 -18.61 7.87
N LEU A 203 -23.58 -17.65 8.28
CA LEU A 203 -22.14 -17.72 8.13
C LEU A 203 -21.52 -18.91 8.88
N SER A 204 -22.02 -19.22 10.08
CA SER A 204 -21.61 -20.39 10.86
C SER A 204 -21.95 -21.70 10.17
N THR A 205 -23.14 -21.77 9.53
CA THR A 205 -23.56 -22.91 8.74
C THR A 205 -22.67 -23.09 7.52
N LEU A 206 -22.37 -21.99 6.78
CA LEU A 206 -21.45 -22.01 5.65
C LEU A 206 -20.05 -22.46 6.10
N LYS A 207 -19.52 -21.93 7.20
CA LYS A 207 -18.21 -22.33 7.75
C LYS A 207 -18.17 -23.83 8.04
N LYS A 208 -19.18 -24.36 8.74
CA LYS A 208 -19.24 -25.76 9.16
C LYS A 208 -19.24 -26.70 7.95
N GLU A 209 -20.01 -26.37 6.94
CA GLU A 209 -20.21 -27.21 5.76
C GLU A 209 -19.06 -27.12 4.75
N LEU A 210 -18.48 -25.94 4.58
CA LEU A 210 -17.46 -25.67 3.57
C LEU A 210 -16.04 -25.89 4.08
N GLN A 211 -15.82 -25.85 5.39
CA GLN A 211 -14.51 -25.92 6.03
C GLN A 211 -13.47 -25.03 5.31
N PRO A 212 -13.74 -23.72 5.23
CA PRO A 212 -12.89 -22.82 4.45
C PRO A 212 -11.47 -22.78 5.02
N SER A 213 -10.49 -22.72 4.12
CA SER A 213 -9.09 -22.51 4.51
C SER A 213 -8.84 -21.10 5.01
N GLU A 214 -9.67 -20.13 4.57
CA GLU A 214 -9.63 -18.74 5.01
C GLU A 214 -11.02 -18.22 5.35
N ILE A 215 -11.12 -17.49 6.46
CA ILE A 215 -12.25 -16.63 6.80
C ILE A 215 -11.68 -15.24 7.01
N LEU A 216 -11.84 -14.38 5.99
CA LEU A 216 -11.23 -13.06 5.93
C LEU A 216 -12.27 -11.98 6.24
N PHE A 217 -12.07 -11.28 7.35
CA PHE A 217 -12.93 -10.16 7.74
C PHE A 217 -12.49 -8.88 7.04
N ILE A 218 -13.43 -8.22 6.36
CA ILE A 218 -13.18 -6.93 5.70
C ILE A 218 -13.53 -5.81 6.68
N ALA A 219 -12.50 -5.12 7.14
CA ALA A 219 -12.60 -4.00 8.04
C ALA A 219 -12.43 -2.68 7.29
N ASP A 220 -13.44 -1.82 7.34
CA ASP A 220 -13.35 -0.45 6.87
C ASP A 220 -12.59 0.39 7.89
N SER A 221 -11.41 0.88 7.53
CA SER A 221 -10.56 1.64 8.44
C SER A 221 -11.12 3.02 8.81
N MET A 222 -12.10 3.52 8.05
CA MET A 222 -12.71 4.82 8.31
C MET A 222 -13.71 4.80 9.48
N ILE A 223 -14.28 3.63 9.80
CA ILE A 223 -15.25 3.50 10.91
C ILE A 223 -14.58 3.21 12.26
N GLY A 224 -13.25 3.23 12.31
CA GLY A 224 -12.47 3.24 13.55
C GLY A 224 -12.76 2.06 14.49
N GLN A 225 -13.04 2.36 15.77
CA GLN A 225 -13.25 1.36 16.81
C GLN A 225 -14.48 0.46 16.60
N ASP A 226 -15.47 0.88 15.80
CA ASP A 226 -16.61 0.02 15.48
C ASP A 226 -16.21 -1.12 14.54
N ALA A 227 -15.21 -0.91 13.66
CA ALA A 227 -14.60 -1.99 12.90
C ALA A 227 -13.93 -3.02 13.82
N VAL A 228 -13.23 -2.54 14.84
CA VAL A 228 -12.53 -3.40 15.83
C VAL A 228 -13.52 -4.23 16.63
N LYS A 229 -14.60 -3.61 17.16
CA LYS A 229 -15.67 -4.31 17.88
C LYS A 229 -16.34 -5.37 17.00
N SER A 230 -16.69 -4.99 15.78
CA SER A 230 -17.31 -5.90 14.81
C SER A 230 -16.42 -7.09 14.51
N ALA A 231 -15.11 -6.84 14.24
CA ALA A 231 -14.15 -7.90 14.02
C ALA A 231 -14.06 -8.86 15.22
N GLY A 232 -14.10 -8.34 16.44
CA GLY A 232 -14.13 -9.14 17.68
C GLY A 232 -15.33 -10.08 17.75
N GLU A 233 -16.53 -9.59 17.43
CA GLU A 233 -17.74 -10.42 17.43
C GLU A 233 -17.72 -11.48 16.32
N PHE A 234 -17.29 -11.11 15.11
CA PHE A 234 -17.08 -12.09 14.02
C PHE A 234 -16.04 -13.14 14.40
N HIS A 235 -14.95 -12.74 15.07
CA HIS A 235 -13.92 -13.68 15.49
C HIS A 235 -14.43 -14.68 16.54
N LYS A 236 -15.18 -14.23 17.56
CA LYS A 236 -15.78 -15.10 18.57
C LYS A 236 -16.67 -16.19 17.97
N ARG A 237 -17.47 -15.85 16.95
CA ARG A 237 -18.43 -16.79 16.33
C ARG A 237 -17.83 -17.61 15.20
N LEU A 238 -16.97 -17.01 14.38
CA LEU A 238 -16.48 -17.68 13.17
C LEU A 238 -15.02 -18.10 13.27
N GLY A 239 -14.23 -17.59 14.23
CA GLY A 239 -12.80 -17.87 14.26
C GLY A 239 -12.10 -17.36 13.00
N LEU A 240 -11.99 -16.05 12.86
CA LEU A 240 -11.36 -15.41 11.71
C LEU A 240 -9.92 -15.90 11.55
N THR A 241 -9.51 -16.19 10.34
CA THR A 241 -8.12 -16.56 10.01
C THR A 241 -7.28 -15.36 9.60
N GLY A 242 -7.94 -14.25 9.27
CA GLY A 242 -7.27 -13.01 8.93
C GLY A 242 -8.23 -11.85 8.76
N VAL A 243 -7.65 -10.65 8.74
CA VAL A 243 -8.34 -9.39 8.51
C VAL A 243 -7.76 -8.71 7.26
N ILE A 244 -8.62 -8.04 6.50
CA ILE A 244 -8.24 -7.16 5.41
C ILE A 244 -8.73 -5.76 5.75
N LEU A 245 -7.80 -4.82 5.81
CA LEU A 245 -8.11 -3.41 6.03
C LEU A 245 -8.40 -2.74 4.70
N THR A 246 -9.53 -2.05 4.59
CA THR A 246 -9.90 -1.30 3.39
C THR A 246 -9.92 0.20 3.67
N LYS A 247 -9.88 1.01 2.62
CA LYS A 247 -9.97 2.47 2.65
C LYS A 247 -8.87 3.14 3.49
N LEU A 248 -7.70 2.53 3.57
CA LEU A 248 -6.55 3.13 4.26
C LEU A 248 -5.99 4.35 3.54
N ASP A 249 -6.31 4.54 2.26
CA ASP A 249 -5.98 5.72 1.44
C ASP A 249 -6.85 6.95 1.76
N GLY A 250 -7.98 6.77 2.44
CA GLY A 250 -8.82 7.85 2.91
C GLY A 250 -8.25 8.58 4.12
N ASP A 251 -9.05 9.49 4.68
CA ASP A 251 -8.73 10.24 5.91
C ASP A 251 -8.94 9.36 7.17
N ALA A 252 -8.48 8.11 7.10
CA ALA A 252 -8.55 7.17 8.21
C ALA A 252 -7.53 7.57 9.28
N ARG A 253 -7.99 7.68 10.53
CA ARG A 253 -7.13 7.98 11.69
C ARG A 253 -6.11 6.87 11.96
N GLY A 254 -6.34 5.65 11.41
CA GLY A 254 -5.41 4.53 11.42
C GLY A 254 -5.41 3.67 12.67
N GLY A 255 -6.06 4.11 13.75
CA GLY A 255 -6.09 3.40 15.03
C GLY A 255 -6.74 2.02 14.96
N ALA A 256 -7.74 1.84 14.08
CA ALA A 256 -8.31 0.53 13.82
C ALA A 256 -7.25 -0.47 13.32
N ALA A 257 -6.36 -0.03 12.43
CA ALA A 257 -5.27 -0.88 11.91
C ALA A 257 -4.31 -1.32 13.02
N LEU A 258 -4.04 -0.44 13.98
CA LEU A 258 -3.17 -0.72 15.13
C LEU A 258 -3.85 -1.63 16.18
N SER A 259 -5.17 -1.58 16.28
CA SER A 259 -5.92 -2.27 17.36
C SER A 259 -6.49 -3.61 16.95
N ILE A 260 -6.90 -3.79 15.66
CA ILE A 260 -7.75 -4.90 15.25
C ILE A 260 -7.10 -6.26 15.45
N GLY A 261 -5.81 -6.38 15.11
CA GLY A 261 -5.05 -7.62 15.28
C GLY A 261 -4.92 -8.01 16.76
N LYS A 262 -4.67 -7.02 17.63
CA LYS A 262 -4.53 -7.24 19.09
C LYS A 262 -5.84 -7.63 19.73
N VAL A 263 -6.94 -6.95 19.37
CA VAL A 263 -8.27 -7.21 19.95
C VAL A 263 -8.88 -8.52 19.47
N THR A 264 -8.67 -8.87 18.19
CA THR A 264 -9.23 -10.11 17.63
C THR A 264 -8.34 -11.32 17.79
N GLY A 265 -7.03 -11.13 17.93
CA GLY A 265 -6.05 -12.23 17.83
C GLY A 265 -5.87 -12.75 16.38
N ALA A 266 -6.65 -12.26 15.42
CA ALA A 266 -6.52 -12.61 14.01
C ALA A 266 -5.53 -11.68 13.30
N PRO A 267 -4.56 -12.21 12.51
CA PRO A 267 -3.57 -11.38 11.86
C PRO A 267 -4.20 -10.53 10.74
N VAL A 268 -3.72 -9.31 10.59
CA VAL A 268 -3.98 -8.55 9.37
C VAL A 268 -3.15 -9.16 8.24
N LYS A 269 -3.79 -9.54 7.13
CA LYS A 269 -3.12 -10.17 5.99
C LYS A 269 -2.93 -9.25 4.80
N PHE A 270 -3.89 -8.37 4.56
CA PHE A 270 -3.87 -7.44 3.43
C PHE A 270 -4.35 -6.07 3.80
N VAL A 271 -3.95 -5.09 2.98
CA VAL A 271 -4.39 -3.70 3.04
C VAL A 271 -4.82 -3.21 1.66
N GLY A 272 -5.96 -2.54 1.60
CA GLY A 272 -6.46 -1.85 0.43
C GLY A 272 -6.06 -0.38 0.48
N LEU A 273 -5.30 0.06 -0.53
CA LEU A 273 -4.68 1.38 -0.62
C LEU A 273 -5.27 2.23 -1.77
N GLY A 274 -6.54 2.07 -2.08
CA GLY A 274 -7.21 2.83 -3.13
C GLY A 274 -8.33 2.05 -3.80
N GLU A 275 -9.05 2.68 -4.72
CA GLU A 275 -10.21 2.09 -5.39
C GLU A 275 -9.84 1.08 -6.49
N LYS A 276 -8.69 1.25 -7.14
CA LYS A 276 -8.24 0.39 -8.25
C LYS A 276 -8.08 -1.06 -7.81
N TYR A 277 -8.39 -2.00 -8.69
CA TYR A 277 -8.25 -3.43 -8.40
C TYR A 277 -6.81 -3.90 -8.17
N ASP A 278 -5.81 -3.11 -8.54
CA ASP A 278 -4.39 -3.38 -8.22
C ASP A 278 -3.98 -2.86 -6.85
N ALA A 279 -4.83 -2.07 -6.18
CA ALA A 279 -4.52 -1.42 -4.91
C ALA A 279 -4.83 -2.36 -3.73
N LEU A 280 -4.26 -3.57 -3.73
CA LEU A 280 -4.26 -4.52 -2.61
C LEU A 280 -2.82 -5.00 -2.41
N GLU A 281 -2.32 -4.84 -1.20
CA GLU A 281 -0.96 -5.26 -0.82
C GLU A 281 -1.02 -6.19 0.39
N GLY A 282 0.00 -7.05 0.55
CA GLY A 282 0.22 -7.79 1.79
C GLY A 282 0.48 -6.83 2.94
N PHE A 283 0.01 -7.20 4.13
CA PHE A 283 0.26 -6.42 5.34
C PHE A 283 1.66 -6.74 5.89
N TYR A 284 2.51 -5.73 5.96
CA TYR A 284 3.86 -5.80 6.53
C TYR A 284 3.95 -4.84 7.71
N PRO A 285 3.94 -5.33 8.97
CA PRO A 285 3.96 -4.49 10.17
C PRO A 285 5.04 -3.41 10.16
N GLU A 286 6.26 -3.76 9.78
CA GLU A 286 7.40 -2.85 9.76
C GLU A 286 7.18 -1.65 8.82
N ARG A 287 6.50 -1.88 7.68
CA ARG A 287 6.18 -0.82 6.71
C ARG A 287 5.11 0.12 7.26
N ILE A 288 4.07 -0.44 7.90
CA ILE A 288 3.01 0.36 8.52
C ILE A 288 3.61 1.22 9.64
N VAL A 289 4.42 0.64 10.52
CA VAL A 289 5.09 1.38 11.60
C VAL A 289 6.02 2.46 11.05
N SER A 290 6.80 2.17 10.01
CA SER A 290 7.65 3.17 9.36
C SER A 290 6.84 4.36 8.82
N ARG A 291 5.66 4.11 8.24
CA ARG A 291 4.73 5.17 7.79
C ARG A 291 4.19 5.97 8.97
N VAL A 292 3.71 5.29 10.02
CA VAL A 292 3.19 5.92 11.24
C VAL A 292 4.24 6.82 11.92
N LEU A 293 5.49 6.41 11.93
CA LEU A 293 6.59 7.19 12.49
C LEU A 293 7.14 8.26 11.53
N GLY A 294 6.61 8.36 10.30
CA GLY A 294 7.08 9.31 9.30
C GLY A 294 8.46 9.01 8.73
N MET A 295 8.92 7.76 8.88
CA MET A 295 10.21 7.29 8.35
C MET A 295 10.13 6.91 6.86
N GLY A 296 8.93 7.01 6.26
CA GLY A 296 8.66 6.60 4.88
C GLY A 296 8.53 5.09 4.72
N ASP A 297 8.21 4.68 3.51
CA ASP A 297 8.11 3.26 3.14
C ASP A 297 8.99 2.98 1.92
N LEU A 298 10.29 3.04 2.12
CA LEU A 298 11.28 2.86 1.05
C LEU A 298 11.17 1.48 0.40
N MET A 299 10.82 0.43 1.16
CA MET A 299 10.72 -0.93 0.61
C MET A 299 9.52 -1.07 -0.34
N SER A 300 8.34 -0.56 0.03
CA SER A 300 7.20 -0.54 -0.89
C SER A 300 7.48 0.29 -2.15
N LEU A 301 8.22 1.39 -2.00
CA LEU A 301 8.65 2.20 -3.15
C LEU A 301 9.58 1.42 -4.08
N ILE A 302 10.56 0.70 -3.52
CA ILE A 302 11.47 -0.15 -4.29
C ILE A 302 10.71 -1.27 -5.01
N GLU A 303 9.81 -1.97 -4.31
CA GLU A 303 9.00 -3.04 -4.93
C GLU A 303 8.09 -2.54 -6.05
N ARG A 304 7.45 -1.38 -5.86
CA ARG A 304 6.66 -0.75 -6.94
C ARG A 304 7.54 -0.34 -8.12
N ALA A 305 8.74 0.18 -7.84
CA ALA A 305 9.71 0.48 -8.88
C ALA A 305 10.13 -0.78 -9.63
N GLU A 306 10.45 -1.87 -8.93
CA GLU A 306 10.84 -3.15 -9.55
C GLU A 306 9.71 -3.76 -10.40
N GLN A 307 8.45 -3.66 -9.95
CA GLN A 307 7.28 -4.14 -10.70
C GLN A 307 6.99 -3.29 -11.94
N ALA A 308 7.28 -2.00 -11.90
CA ALA A 308 7.04 -1.07 -13.00
C ALA A 308 8.17 -1.06 -14.02
N VAL A 309 9.38 -1.47 -13.64
CA VAL A 309 10.57 -1.43 -14.49
C VAL A 309 10.63 -2.68 -15.37
N ASP A 310 10.50 -2.49 -16.67
CA ASP A 310 10.93 -3.48 -17.64
C ASP A 310 12.47 -3.61 -17.55
N LYS A 311 12.96 -4.77 -17.08
CA LYS A 311 14.40 -5.03 -16.90
C LYS A 311 15.21 -4.74 -18.16
N LYS A 312 14.64 -4.96 -19.35
CA LYS A 312 15.28 -4.64 -20.63
C LYS A 312 15.41 -3.13 -20.83
N ALA A 313 14.33 -2.39 -20.55
CA ALA A 313 14.32 -0.92 -20.64
C ALA A 313 15.29 -0.27 -19.63
N ALA A 314 15.42 -0.83 -18.43
CA ALA A 314 16.37 -0.34 -17.42
C ALA A 314 17.84 -0.52 -17.85
N ILE A 315 18.19 -1.68 -18.41
CA ILE A 315 19.56 -1.95 -18.92
C ILE A 315 19.87 -1.02 -20.13
N GLU A 316 18.89 -0.80 -20.99
CA GLU A 316 19.04 0.08 -22.14
C GLU A 316 19.21 1.56 -21.71
N LEU A 317 18.45 1.99 -20.71
CA LEU A 317 18.59 3.31 -20.11
C LEU A 317 19.97 3.50 -19.48
N GLU A 318 20.45 2.52 -18.68
CA GLU A 318 21.81 2.57 -18.10
C GLU A 318 22.88 2.69 -19.21
N ARG A 319 22.72 1.97 -20.31
CA ARG A 319 23.62 2.05 -21.46
C ARG A 319 23.59 3.43 -22.13
N LYS A 320 22.38 4.02 -22.30
CA LYS A 320 22.21 5.37 -22.87
C LYS A 320 22.78 6.46 -21.97
N LEU A 321 22.57 6.33 -20.65
CA LEU A 321 23.15 7.26 -19.66
C LEU A 321 24.69 7.24 -19.67
N ARG A 322 25.30 6.08 -19.80
CA ARG A 322 26.77 5.95 -19.93
C ARG A 322 27.31 6.59 -21.21
N LYS A 323 26.51 6.63 -22.31
CA LYS A 323 26.88 7.23 -23.59
C LYS A 323 26.49 8.71 -23.73
N GLU A 324 25.92 9.32 -22.66
CA GLU A 324 25.38 10.69 -22.69
C GLU A 324 24.22 10.91 -23.71
N ASP A 325 23.57 9.84 -24.14
CA ASP A 325 22.56 9.80 -25.21
C ASP A 325 21.11 9.88 -24.67
N PHE A 326 20.88 10.58 -23.54
CA PHE A 326 19.53 10.75 -22.99
C PHE A 326 18.74 11.76 -23.84
N THR A 327 17.63 11.31 -24.43
CA THR A 327 16.80 12.05 -25.37
C THR A 327 15.46 12.49 -24.76
N LEU A 328 14.72 13.39 -25.43
CA LEU A 328 13.34 13.74 -25.04
C LEU A 328 12.38 12.53 -25.15
N GLU A 329 12.68 11.57 -26.00
CA GLU A 329 11.93 10.32 -26.09
C GLU A 329 12.13 9.47 -24.83
N ASP A 330 13.37 9.34 -24.38
CA ASP A 330 13.70 8.65 -23.12
C ASP A 330 13.05 9.37 -21.92
N PHE A 331 13.02 10.70 -21.92
CA PHE A 331 12.35 11.50 -20.89
C PHE A 331 10.85 11.21 -20.81
N ARG A 332 10.16 11.18 -21.97
CA ARG A 332 8.74 10.79 -22.05
C ARG A 332 8.51 9.39 -21.51
N ASP A 333 9.36 8.43 -21.91
CA ASP A 333 9.20 7.03 -21.53
C ASP A 333 9.46 6.82 -20.05
N GLN A 334 10.37 7.59 -19.43
CA GLN A 334 10.53 7.64 -17.97
C GLN A 334 9.29 8.17 -17.26
N LEU A 335 8.68 9.24 -17.75
CA LEU A 335 7.44 9.77 -17.18
C LEU A 335 6.29 8.74 -17.27
N LYS A 336 6.21 7.98 -18.36
CA LYS A 336 5.25 6.88 -18.50
C LYS A 336 5.51 5.75 -17.49
N GLN A 337 6.77 5.41 -17.22
CA GLN A 337 7.13 4.41 -16.21
C GLN A 337 6.75 4.87 -14.80
N ILE A 338 7.06 6.11 -14.43
CA ILE A 338 6.67 6.69 -13.14
C ILE A 338 5.15 6.63 -12.97
N ARG A 339 4.38 6.95 -14.00
CA ARG A 339 2.92 6.87 -13.98
C ARG A 339 2.39 5.43 -13.80
N LYS A 340 3.11 4.41 -14.30
CA LYS A 340 2.78 2.99 -14.08
C LYS A 340 2.99 2.53 -12.63
N MET A 341 3.86 3.22 -11.87
CA MET A 341 4.09 2.91 -10.46
C MET A 341 2.92 3.30 -9.54
N GLY A 342 1.95 4.04 -10.04
CA GLY A 342 0.77 4.49 -9.31
C GLY A 342 0.65 6.02 -9.24
N PRO A 343 -0.34 6.55 -8.50
CA PRO A 343 -0.49 7.98 -8.30
C PRO A 343 0.77 8.57 -7.66
N LEU A 344 1.28 9.66 -8.24
CA LEU A 344 2.52 10.31 -7.77
C LEU A 344 2.43 10.79 -6.33
N GLU A 345 1.24 11.20 -5.89
CA GLU A 345 0.97 11.58 -4.50
C GLU A 345 1.31 10.44 -3.53
N GLN A 346 0.91 9.21 -3.85
CA GLN A 346 1.25 8.03 -3.04
C GLN A 346 2.74 7.71 -3.04
N LEU A 347 3.45 7.96 -4.15
CA LEU A 347 4.89 7.76 -4.24
C LEU A 347 5.65 8.79 -3.39
N VAL A 348 5.21 10.04 -3.40
CA VAL A 348 5.77 11.12 -2.55
C VAL A 348 5.55 10.82 -1.07
N ASP A 349 4.38 10.30 -0.70
CA ASP A 349 4.07 9.92 0.69
C ASP A 349 4.92 8.74 1.22
N MET A 350 5.46 7.92 0.32
CA MET A 350 6.37 6.83 0.67
C MET A 350 7.81 7.30 0.93
N LEU A 351 8.17 8.52 0.52
CA LEU A 351 9.50 9.05 0.75
C LEU A 351 9.69 9.45 2.23
N PRO A 352 10.87 9.18 2.81
CA PRO A 352 11.18 9.63 4.16
C PRO A 352 11.12 11.15 4.25
N LYS A 353 10.33 11.69 5.18
CA LYS A 353 10.24 13.15 5.44
C LYS A 353 11.44 13.64 6.28
N VAL A 354 12.66 13.17 5.94
CA VAL A 354 13.90 13.51 6.67
C VAL A 354 14.99 13.99 5.71
N GLY A 355 15.87 14.86 6.18
CA GLY A 355 16.99 15.39 5.40
C GLY A 355 16.58 16.35 4.28
N PRO A 356 17.28 16.36 3.13
CA PRO A 356 17.00 17.28 2.02
C PRO A 356 15.60 17.17 1.43
N LEU A 357 14.93 16.02 1.61
CA LEU A 357 13.59 15.73 1.12
C LEU A 357 12.47 16.27 2.02
N ALA A 358 12.79 16.69 3.25
CA ALA A 358 11.83 17.27 4.19
C ALA A 358 11.24 18.61 3.71
N ASN A 359 11.92 19.29 2.79
CA ASN A 359 11.52 20.60 2.26
C ASN A 359 10.74 20.52 0.94
N LEU A 360 10.33 19.34 0.50
CA LEU A 360 9.40 19.25 -0.63
C LEU A 360 8.09 19.93 -0.26
N PRO A 361 7.55 20.86 -1.09
CA PRO A 361 6.30 21.54 -0.80
C PRO A 361 5.19 20.51 -0.59
N LYS A 362 4.44 20.63 0.53
CA LYS A 362 3.27 19.77 0.82
C LYS A 362 2.20 19.85 -0.29
N ASP A 363 2.21 20.92 -1.06
CA ASP A 363 1.29 21.20 -2.17
C ASP A 363 1.85 20.83 -3.56
N ALA A 364 2.93 20.06 -3.64
CA ALA A 364 3.42 19.53 -4.90
C ALA A 364 2.42 18.49 -5.44
N LYS A 365 1.17 18.92 -5.67
CA LYS A 365 0.21 18.17 -6.48
C LYS A 365 0.78 18.09 -7.89
N VAL A 366 1.46 17.02 -8.18
CA VAL A 366 1.80 16.71 -9.56
C VAL A 366 0.51 16.26 -10.23
N ASP A 367 -0.18 17.22 -10.84
CA ASP A 367 -1.43 17.00 -11.55
C ASP A 367 -1.17 16.00 -12.69
N GLU A 368 -1.93 14.89 -12.71
CA GLU A 368 -1.90 13.94 -13.84
C GLU A 368 -2.14 14.64 -15.18
N GLY A 369 -2.85 15.79 -15.17
CA GLY A 369 -3.04 16.65 -16.31
C GLY A 369 -1.72 17.22 -16.84
N GLN A 370 -0.82 17.64 -15.95
CA GLN A 370 0.51 18.15 -16.35
C GLN A 370 1.36 17.09 -17.01
N LEU A 371 1.32 15.84 -16.53
CA LEU A 371 2.05 14.73 -17.18
C LEU A 371 1.50 14.42 -18.57
N LYS A 372 0.18 14.43 -18.75
CA LYS A 372 -0.45 14.26 -20.07
C LYS A 372 -0.06 15.41 -21.03
N GLN A 373 0.03 16.63 -20.50
CA GLN A 373 0.45 17.80 -21.26
C GLN A 373 1.91 17.68 -21.73
N VAL A 374 2.82 17.27 -20.84
CA VAL A 374 4.23 17.00 -21.20
C VAL A 374 4.31 15.92 -22.30
N GLU A 375 3.56 14.84 -22.15
CA GLU A 375 3.51 13.75 -23.14
C GLU A 375 2.97 14.25 -24.49
N ALA A 376 1.92 15.07 -24.51
CA ALA A 376 1.36 15.64 -25.72
C ALA A 376 2.37 16.55 -26.42
N ILE A 377 3.11 17.39 -25.67
CA ILE A 377 4.16 18.25 -26.20
C ILE A 377 5.26 17.43 -26.90
N ILE A 378 5.77 16.40 -26.23
CA ILE A 378 6.84 15.55 -26.80
C ILE A 378 6.32 14.76 -28.01
N ASN A 379 5.08 14.26 -27.96
CA ASN A 379 4.46 13.55 -29.08
C ASN A 379 4.26 14.44 -30.33
N SER A 380 4.08 15.76 -30.14
CA SER A 380 3.97 16.74 -31.24
C SER A 380 5.30 17.09 -31.88
N MET A 381 6.43 16.63 -31.34
CA MET A 381 7.75 16.80 -31.89
C MET A 381 8.03 15.78 -32.97
N THR A 382 8.85 16.13 -33.99
CA THR A 382 9.40 15.19 -34.99
C THR A 382 10.43 14.26 -34.33
N ASN A 383 10.74 13.15 -34.99
CA ASN A 383 11.78 12.22 -34.50
C ASN A 383 13.15 12.90 -34.33
N GLN A 384 13.49 13.85 -35.20
CA GLN A 384 14.73 14.61 -35.12
C GLN A 384 14.72 15.51 -33.84
N GLU A 385 13.63 16.20 -33.59
CA GLU A 385 13.48 17.10 -32.41
C GLU A 385 13.48 16.34 -31.10
N ARG A 386 12.93 15.13 -31.09
CA ARG A 386 12.96 14.27 -29.89
C ARG A 386 14.38 13.77 -29.59
N ARG A 387 15.20 13.54 -30.62
CA ARG A 387 16.58 13.06 -30.48
C ARG A 387 17.56 14.20 -30.17
N ASP A 388 17.38 15.35 -30.81
CA ASP A 388 18.23 16.52 -30.60
C ASP A 388 17.39 17.76 -30.30
N HIS A 389 17.35 18.14 -29.03
CA HIS A 389 16.60 19.30 -28.55
C HIS A 389 17.17 20.64 -29.03
N ASN A 390 18.44 20.68 -29.50
CA ASN A 390 19.09 21.91 -29.97
C ASN A 390 18.50 22.41 -31.29
N VAL A 391 17.88 21.53 -32.08
CA VAL A 391 17.24 21.92 -33.35
C VAL A 391 15.90 22.64 -33.14
N ILE A 392 15.39 22.71 -31.90
CA ILE A 392 14.06 23.31 -31.56
C ILE A 392 14.21 24.83 -31.44
N ASP A 393 14.06 25.51 -32.57
CA ASP A 393 14.03 26.98 -32.69
C ASP A 393 12.64 27.59 -32.33
N GLY A 394 12.51 28.90 -32.38
CA GLY A 394 11.27 29.59 -32.07
C GLY A 394 10.08 29.25 -32.98
N LYS A 395 10.32 28.94 -34.28
CA LYS A 395 9.27 28.54 -35.21
C LYS A 395 8.77 27.11 -34.87
N ARG A 396 9.69 26.21 -34.55
CA ARG A 396 9.38 24.83 -34.15
C ARG A 396 8.64 24.80 -32.84
N ARG A 397 9.00 25.64 -31.83
CA ARG A 397 8.25 25.76 -30.56
C ARG A 397 6.80 26.19 -30.76
N LYS A 398 6.55 27.17 -31.67
CA LYS A 398 5.18 27.58 -32.02
C LYS A 398 4.38 26.44 -32.67
N ARG A 399 5.00 25.67 -33.58
CA ARG A 399 4.37 24.52 -34.22
C ARG A 399 4.06 23.41 -33.22
N ILE A 400 5.01 23.08 -32.33
CA ILE A 400 4.85 22.06 -31.28
C ILE A 400 3.71 22.47 -30.34
N ALA A 401 3.69 23.73 -29.89
CA ALA A 401 2.63 24.26 -29.04
C ALA A 401 1.24 24.13 -29.69
N LYS A 402 1.12 24.50 -30.98
CA LYS A 402 -0.13 24.36 -31.73
C LYS A 402 -0.55 22.90 -31.88
N GLY A 403 0.40 21.99 -32.14
CA GLY A 403 0.13 20.56 -32.34
C GLY A 403 -0.25 19.82 -31.06
N SER A 404 0.23 20.28 -29.90
CA SER A 404 -0.08 19.71 -28.58
C SER A 404 -1.28 20.37 -27.89
N GLY A 405 -1.84 21.45 -28.46
CA GLY A 405 -2.91 22.22 -27.80
C GLY A 405 -2.43 22.97 -26.56
N THR A 406 -1.13 23.34 -26.51
CA THR A 406 -0.49 24.01 -25.37
C THR A 406 0.10 25.36 -25.79
N THR A 407 0.73 26.06 -24.84
CA THR A 407 1.39 27.35 -25.11
C THR A 407 2.88 27.18 -25.40
N VAL A 408 3.49 28.19 -26.00
CA VAL A 408 4.96 28.22 -26.20
C VAL A 408 5.70 28.24 -24.86
N GLN A 409 5.07 28.80 -23.83
CA GLN A 409 5.63 28.80 -22.46
C GLN A 409 5.71 27.37 -21.91
N ASP A 410 4.66 26.56 -22.10
CA ASP A 410 4.64 25.15 -21.67
C ASP A 410 5.73 24.35 -22.39
N VAL A 411 5.93 24.55 -23.70
CA VAL A 411 7.01 23.91 -24.45
C VAL A 411 8.39 24.30 -23.88
N ASN A 412 8.59 25.58 -23.54
CA ASN A 412 9.85 26.04 -22.93
C ASN A 412 10.07 25.42 -21.55
N GLN A 413 9.00 25.27 -20.76
CA GLN A 413 9.06 24.65 -19.45
C GLN A 413 9.47 23.17 -19.54
N VAL A 414 8.87 22.41 -20.47
CA VAL A 414 9.23 21.01 -20.72
C VAL A 414 10.70 20.88 -21.15
N LEU A 415 11.17 21.72 -22.04
CA LEU A 415 12.59 21.72 -22.46
C LEU A 415 13.53 22.06 -21.28
N LYS A 416 13.15 22.99 -20.41
CA LYS A 416 13.90 23.33 -19.19
C LYS A 416 13.96 22.16 -18.22
N GLN A 417 12.84 21.49 -17.96
CA GLN A 417 12.76 20.31 -17.10
C GLN A 417 13.61 19.15 -17.64
N TYR A 418 13.54 18.91 -18.94
CA TYR A 418 14.39 17.91 -19.61
C TYR A 418 15.88 18.21 -19.43
N MET A 419 16.32 19.46 -19.64
CA MET A 419 17.72 19.86 -19.46
C MET A 419 18.18 19.71 -18.00
N GLN A 420 17.35 20.05 -17.05
CA GLN A 420 17.64 19.87 -15.61
C GLN A 420 17.79 18.37 -15.28
N MET A 421 16.89 17.53 -15.75
CA MET A 421 16.96 16.10 -15.53
C MET A 421 18.20 15.49 -16.17
N ARG A 422 18.52 15.88 -17.40
CA ARG A 422 19.74 15.45 -18.13
C ARG A 422 21.01 15.80 -17.33
N THR A 423 21.06 17.00 -16.76
CA THR A 423 22.20 17.46 -15.94
C THR A 423 22.33 16.64 -14.65
N MET A 424 21.21 16.40 -13.95
CA MET A 424 21.19 15.57 -12.74
C MET A 424 21.65 14.13 -13.05
N MET A 425 21.14 13.53 -14.11
CA MET A 425 21.50 12.17 -14.50
C MET A 425 22.98 12.05 -14.85
N LYS A 426 23.56 13.06 -15.50
CA LYS A 426 24.99 13.14 -15.77
C LYS A 426 25.83 13.17 -14.49
N GLN A 427 25.41 13.94 -13.49
CA GLN A 427 26.06 14.00 -12.17
C GLN A 427 25.97 12.66 -11.41
N TYR A 428 24.80 12.01 -11.42
CA TYR A 428 24.62 10.71 -10.79
C TYR A 428 25.43 9.60 -11.48
N GLY A 429 25.50 9.59 -12.80
CA GLY A 429 26.32 8.65 -13.55
C GLY A 429 27.81 8.77 -13.20
N ALA A 430 28.30 9.99 -13.07
CA ALA A 430 29.69 10.26 -12.66
C ALA A 430 29.96 9.85 -11.18
N MET A 431 29.01 10.06 -10.27
CA MET A 431 29.11 9.62 -8.86
C MET A 431 29.10 8.07 -8.76
N ALA A 432 28.22 7.40 -9.46
CA ALA A 432 28.13 5.94 -9.46
C ALA A 432 29.40 5.28 -10.04
N ALA A 433 29.99 5.87 -11.08
CA ALA A 433 31.26 5.42 -11.64
C ALA A 433 32.42 5.60 -10.65
N ARG A 434 32.46 6.72 -9.90
CA ARG A 434 33.46 6.98 -8.85
C ARG A 434 33.29 6.04 -7.65
N ALA A 435 32.06 5.71 -7.25
CA ALA A 435 31.79 4.78 -6.16
C ALA A 435 32.24 3.36 -6.51
N LYS A 436 32.00 2.90 -7.75
CA LYS A 436 32.51 1.60 -8.25
C LYS A 436 34.05 1.54 -8.28
N MET A 437 34.72 2.62 -8.69
CA MET A 437 36.20 2.67 -8.68
C MET A 437 36.76 2.67 -7.26
N LYS A 438 36.11 3.33 -6.28
CA LYS A 438 36.55 3.27 -4.86
C LYS A 438 36.28 1.92 -4.20
N GLY A 439 35.22 1.20 -4.60
CA GLY A 439 34.93 -0.16 -4.13
C GLY A 439 35.91 -1.21 -4.66
N LEU A 440 36.31 -1.11 -5.92
CA LEU A 440 37.31 -1.99 -6.53
C LEU A 440 38.73 -1.73 -5.99
N GLY A 441 39.07 -0.49 -5.63
CA GLY A 441 40.36 -0.16 -4.99
C GLY A 441 40.55 -0.71 -3.58
N LYS A 442 39.45 -0.97 -2.84
CA LYS A 442 39.49 -1.64 -1.54
C LYS A 442 39.60 -3.17 -1.61
N LEU A 443 39.18 -3.79 -2.72
CA LEU A 443 39.32 -5.23 -2.94
C LEU A 443 40.68 -5.62 -3.54
N ALA A 444 41.39 -4.66 -4.18
CA ALA A 444 42.72 -4.88 -4.73
C ALA A 444 43.87 -4.58 -3.73
N GLY A 445 43.56 -4.13 -2.52
CA GLY A 445 44.53 -3.81 -1.45
C GLY A 445 44.61 -4.83 -0.31
N LEU A 446 44.07 -6.04 -0.50
CA LEU A 446 44.25 -7.19 0.39
C LEU A 446 45.04 -8.30 -0.37
N GLY A 447 46.31 -8.01 -0.54
CA GLY A 447 47.34 -8.95 -0.92
C GLY A 447 48.54 -8.74 -0.02
#